data_3392cb7c698592fc861e45262ac5af66
#
_entry.id   3392cb7c698592fc861e45262ac5af66
#
_cell.length_a   1.000
_cell.length_b   1.000
_cell.length_c   1.000
_cell.angle_alpha   90.00
_cell.angle_beta   90.00
_cell.angle_gamma   90.00
#
_symmetry.space_group_name_H-M   'P 1'
#
loop_
_entity.id
_entity.type
_entity.pdbx_description
1 polymer ?
#
loop_
_entity_poly.entity_id
_entity_poly.type
_entity_poly.pdbx_seq_one_letter_code
_entity_poly.pdbx_strand_id
1 'polypeptide(L)'
;GSMDNLERNIESGSLYCLDNNFELTKVDSKYMITNGPAFIDAKNFFHTDSRKKTIYKIKIDNNLNIKRKKIFIKFSKSDGSPDGMTIDKLKNLWVCHFGGACISVFNKNGKKIHKIKLPAKNITNCTFGGSKNSDLYITSALKGLKSIDIKKYNLSGSLFKVKTNSKGNISKSFGAL
;
A
#
# COMPACT_ATOMS: atom_id res chain seq x y z
N GLY A 1 0.26 10.35 4.76
CA GLY A 1 1.73 10.40 4.82
C GLY A 1 2.28 11.49 3.94
N SER A 2 3.53 11.83 4.15
CA SER A 2 4.25 12.83 3.37
C SER A 2 5.57 12.28 2.84
N MET A 3 6.14 12.95 1.87
CA MET A 3 7.47 12.65 1.30
C MET A 3 8.09 13.92 0.74
N ASP A 4 9.40 13.93 0.56
CA ASP A 4 10.13 14.98 -0.14
C ASP A 4 10.29 14.63 -1.63
N ASN A 5 10.96 15.52 -2.37
CA ASN A 5 11.34 15.27 -3.75
C ASN A 5 12.13 13.95 -3.87
N LEU A 6 11.72 13.10 -4.80
CA LEU A 6 12.29 11.76 -5.03
C LEU A 6 13.79 11.77 -5.32
N GLU A 7 14.32 12.90 -5.80
CA GLU A 7 15.73 13.06 -6.16
C GLU A 7 16.64 13.27 -4.95
N ARG A 8 16.12 13.84 -3.85
CA ARG A 8 16.93 14.23 -2.69
C ARG A 8 17.34 13.09 -1.78
N ASN A 9 16.64 11.97 -1.81
CA ASN A 9 16.95 10.81 -0.97
C ASN A 9 16.93 11.11 0.56
N ILE A 10 16.06 12.04 0.99
CA ILE A 10 15.95 12.54 2.36
C ILE A 10 14.80 11.83 3.10
N GLU A 11 14.99 11.55 4.38
CA GLU A 11 13.98 10.97 5.27
C GLU A 11 13.04 12.05 5.86
N SER A 12 12.41 12.84 5.00
CA SER A 12 11.48 13.91 5.39
C SER A 12 10.04 13.46 5.57
N GLY A 13 9.71 12.26 5.11
CA GLY A 13 8.35 11.72 5.14
C GLY A 13 7.87 11.40 6.55
N SER A 14 6.59 11.63 6.80
CA SER A 14 5.93 11.40 8.09
C SER A 14 4.54 10.78 7.89
N LEU A 15 4.08 10.05 8.90
CA LEU A 15 2.74 9.51 9.01
C LEU A 15 1.93 10.39 9.97
N TYR A 16 0.73 10.78 9.55
CA TYR A 16 -0.19 11.62 10.31
C TYR A 16 -1.51 10.90 10.52
N CYS A 17 -2.17 11.21 11.61
CA CYS A 17 -3.57 10.90 11.88
C CYS A 17 -4.38 12.20 11.87
N LEU A 18 -5.49 12.21 11.15
CA LEU A 18 -6.52 13.24 11.21
C LEU A 18 -7.69 12.65 11.96
N ASP A 19 -8.14 13.29 13.04
CA ASP A 19 -9.29 12.85 13.82
C ASP A 19 -10.61 13.47 13.33
N ASN A 20 -11.72 13.13 13.98
CA ASN A 20 -13.05 13.64 13.62
C ASN A 20 -13.23 15.15 13.92
N ASN A 21 -12.37 15.75 14.72
CA ASN A 21 -12.33 17.19 14.99
C ASN A 21 -11.42 17.93 14.00
N PHE A 22 -10.88 17.21 12.97
CA PHE A 22 -9.91 17.71 12.02
C PHE A 22 -8.57 18.11 12.64
N GLU A 23 -8.26 17.59 13.83
CA GLU A 23 -6.96 17.78 14.44
C GLU A 23 -5.93 16.82 13.83
N LEU A 24 -4.77 17.37 13.45
CA LEU A 24 -3.70 16.63 12.79
C LEU A 24 -2.59 16.27 13.78
N THR A 25 -2.41 14.99 14.05
CA THR A 25 -1.34 14.44 14.89
C THR A 25 -0.29 13.73 14.07
N LYS A 26 1.00 14.05 14.26
CA LYS A 26 2.09 13.29 13.68
C LYS A 26 2.35 12.02 14.49
N VAL A 27 2.17 10.85 13.86
CA VAL A 27 2.28 9.53 14.49
C VAL A 27 3.71 8.97 14.37
N ASP A 28 4.36 9.18 13.21
CA ASP A 28 5.69 8.64 12.93
C ASP A 28 6.43 9.50 11.89
N SER A 29 7.74 9.33 11.78
CA SER A 29 8.59 10.11 10.87
C SER A 29 9.79 9.29 10.37
N LYS A 30 10.69 9.95 9.63
CA LYS A 30 11.91 9.36 9.03
C LYS A 30 11.61 8.31 7.96
N TYR A 31 10.62 8.60 7.13
CA TYR A 31 10.34 7.86 5.89
C TYR A 31 10.90 8.62 4.69
N MET A 32 11.31 7.88 3.68
CA MET A 32 11.69 8.45 2.38
C MET A 32 10.47 8.64 1.49
N ILE A 33 9.66 7.59 1.31
CA ILE A 33 8.42 7.61 0.53
C ILE A 33 7.37 6.82 1.30
N THR A 34 6.36 7.51 1.84
CA THR A 34 5.29 6.90 2.62
C THR A 34 4.19 6.34 1.72
N ASN A 35 3.76 5.10 1.97
CA ASN A 35 2.61 4.48 1.34
C ASN A 35 1.79 3.62 2.32
N GLY A 36 0.52 3.38 1.97
CA GLY A 36 -0.50 2.87 2.86
C GLY A 36 -1.13 4.02 3.66
N PRO A 37 -1.68 3.81 4.85
CA PRO A 37 -1.66 2.58 5.67
C PRO A 37 -2.72 1.55 5.24
N ALA A 38 -2.55 0.29 5.67
CA ALA A 38 -3.56 -0.75 5.60
C ALA A 38 -3.85 -1.33 6.98
N PHE A 39 -5.08 -1.11 7.49
CA PHE A 39 -5.43 -1.40 8.87
C PHE A 39 -5.87 -2.85 9.08
N ILE A 40 -5.23 -3.54 10.03
CA ILE A 40 -5.65 -4.86 10.52
C ILE A 40 -6.83 -4.69 11.48
N ASP A 41 -6.73 -3.70 12.36
CA ASP A 41 -7.72 -3.22 13.32
C ASP A 41 -7.42 -1.76 13.70
N ALA A 42 -8.14 -1.17 14.63
CA ALA A 42 -7.99 0.24 15.02
C ALA A 42 -6.59 0.62 15.53
N LYS A 43 -5.80 -0.34 16.03
CA LYS A 43 -4.49 -0.09 16.64
C LYS A 43 -3.33 -0.75 15.90
N ASN A 44 -3.60 -1.66 14.98
CA ASN A 44 -2.60 -2.42 14.24
C ASN A 44 -2.75 -2.18 12.75
N PHE A 45 -1.68 -1.77 12.10
CA PHE A 45 -1.69 -1.50 10.66
C PHE A 45 -0.33 -1.76 10.03
N PHE A 46 -0.34 -1.87 8.71
CA PHE A 46 0.86 -1.88 7.89
C PHE A 46 1.11 -0.48 7.32
N HIS A 47 2.38 -0.08 7.25
CA HIS A 47 2.82 1.15 6.63
C HIS A 47 4.12 0.90 5.86
N THR A 48 4.29 1.61 4.74
CA THR A 48 5.37 1.34 3.79
C THR A 48 6.33 2.52 3.72
N ASP A 49 7.62 2.22 3.64
CA ASP A 49 8.63 3.08 3.03
C ASP A 49 9.03 2.47 1.68
N SER A 50 8.47 3.01 0.60
CA SER A 50 8.65 2.46 -0.75
C SER A 50 10.11 2.53 -1.21
N ARG A 51 10.83 3.61 -0.87
CA ARG A 51 12.24 3.78 -1.25
C ARG A 51 13.14 2.79 -0.51
N LYS A 52 12.88 2.56 0.79
CA LYS A 52 13.56 1.53 1.57
C LYS A 52 13.08 0.11 1.25
N LYS A 53 12.09 -0.03 0.35
CA LYS A 53 11.48 -1.32 -0.04
C LYS A 53 10.99 -2.13 1.15
N THR A 54 10.45 -1.46 2.15
CA THR A 54 10.13 -2.06 3.45
C THR A 54 8.69 -1.78 3.84
N ILE A 55 7.98 -2.81 4.25
CA ILE A 55 6.67 -2.71 4.88
C ILE A 55 6.84 -2.99 6.37
N TYR A 56 6.38 -2.07 7.18
CA TYR A 56 6.38 -2.18 8.64
C TYR A 56 5.00 -2.63 9.13
N LYS A 57 4.98 -3.46 10.17
CA LYS A 57 3.80 -3.69 11.01
C LYS A 57 3.92 -2.84 12.25
N ILE A 58 2.94 -1.96 12.46
CA ILE A 58 2.94 -0.95 13.52
C ILE A 58 1.76 -1.22 14.45
N LYS A 59 2.00 -1.09 15.77
CA LYS A 59 0.98 -1.08 16.82
C LYS A 59 1.05 0.26 17.55
N ILE A 60 -0.09 0.93 17.71
CA ILE A 60 -0.26 2.17 18.47
C ILE A 60 -1.13 1.96 19.71
N ASP A 61 -1.05 2.86 20.68
CA ASP A 61 -2.01 2.97 21.78
C ASP A 61 -3.16 3.94 21.45
N ASN A 62 -4.02 4.23 22.44
CA ASN A 62 -5.15 5.15 22.27
C ASN A 62 -4.71 6.61 22.04
N ASN A 63 -3.50 6.97 22.47
CA ASN A 63 -2.92 8.30 22.32
C ASN A 63 -2.04 8.41 21.06
N LEU A 64 -2.17 7.45 20.13
CA LEU A 64 -1.42 7.35 18.86
C LEU A 64 0.09 7.12 19.04
N ASN A 65 0.58 6.82 20.26
CA ASN A 65 1.99 6.50 20.47
C ASN A 65 2.33 5.11 19.92
N ILE A 66 3.43 4.99 19.21
CA ILE A 66 3.92 3.71 18.70
C ILE A 66 4.41 2.84 19.86
N LYS A 67 3.73 1.73 20.09
CA LYS A 67 4.14 0.70 21.06
C LYS A 67 5.02 -0.38 20.44
N ARG A 68 4.90 -0.59 19.14
CA ARG A 68 5.72 -1.56 18.41
C ARG A 68 5.79 -1.19 16.94
N LYS A 69 6.99 -1.18 16.38
CA LYS A 69 7.26 -1.07 14.95
C LYS A 69 8.27 -2.14 14.57
N LYS A 70 7.93 -3.02 13.64
CA LYS A 70 8.84 -4.06 13.15
C LYS A 70 8.71 -4.21 11.64
N ILE A 71 9.79 -4.62 11.00
CA ILE A 71 9.77 -5.01 9.59
C ILE A 71 8.85 -6.23 9.46
N PHE A 72 7.89 -6.13 8.55
CA PHE A 72 6.99 -7.22 8.20
C PHE A 72 7.44 -7.90 6.91
N ILE A 73 7.76 -7.10 5.87
CA ILE A 73 8.28 -7.59 4.60
C ILE A 73 9.38 -6.64 4.12
N LYS A 74 10.43 -7.22 3.56
CA LYS A 74 11.45 -6.50 2.81
C LYS A 74 11.46 -7.02 1.37
N PHE A 75 11.29 -6.11 0.40
CA PHE A 75 11.29 -6.43 -1.02
C PHE A 75 12.71 -6.47 -1.56
N SER A 76 12.97 -7.38 -2.48
CA SER A 76 14.22 -7.43 -3.24
C SER A 76 14.27 -6.34 -4.32
N LYS A 77 15.44 -6.13 -4.92
CA LYS A 77 15.58 -5.18 -6.04
C LYS A 77 14.69 -5.54 -7.23
N SER A 78 14.52 -6.83 -7.51
CA SER A 78 13.74 -7.35 -8.64
C SER A 78 12.21 -7.29 -8.44
N ASP A 79 11.73 -7.10 -7.20
CA ASP A 79 10.29 -7.04 -6.93
C ASP A 79 9.64 -5.70 -7.32
N GLY A 80 10.42 -4.68 -7.69
CA GLY A 80 9.94 -3.29 -7.74
C GLY A 80 9.92 -2.67 -6.35
N SER A 81 9.06 -1.66 -6.14
CA SER A 81 8.89 -1.00 -4.84
C SER A 81 7.46 -1.24 -4.33
N PRO A 82 7.27 -1.55 -3.03
CA PRO A 82 5.93 -1.62 -2.46
C PRO A 82 5.28 -0.24 -2.50
N ASP A 83 4.05 -0.19 -3.00
CA ASP A 83 3.27 1.04 -3.15
C ASP A 83 1.97 0.94 -2.34
N GLY A 84 0.81 1.28 -2.90
CA GLY A 84 -0.46 1.15 -2.23
C GLY A 84 -0.80 -0.30 -1.88
N MET A 85 -1.65 -0.48 -0.87
CA MET A 85 -1.99 -1.80 -0.34
C MET A 85 -3.35 -1.81 0.34
N THR A 86 -3.95 -3.00 0.41
CA THR A 86 -5.21 -3.26 1.10
C THR A 86 -5.15 -4.59 1.86
N ILE A 87 -6.13 -4.84 2.74
CA ILE A 87 -6.25 -6.07 3.53
C ILE A 87 -7.58 -6.74 3.22
N ASP A 88 -7.57 -8.07 3.03
CA ASP A 88 -8.79 -8.86 2.93
C ASP A 88 -9.35 -9.28 4.31
N LYS A 89 -10.55 -9.88 4.31
CA LYS A 89 -11.21 -10.36 5.53
C LYS A 89 -10.41 -11.43 6.27
N LEU A 90 -9.55 -12.18 5.59
CA LEU A 90 -8.66 -13.18 6.18
C LEU A 90 -7.38 -12.57 6.73
N LYS A 91 -7.26 -11.23 6.71
CA LYS A 91 -6.08 -10.47 7.14
C LYS A 91 -4.84 -10.70 6.28
N ASN A 92 -5.01 -11.12 5.02
CA ASN A 92 -3.92 -11.13 4.06
C ASN A 92 -3.69 -9.72 3.52
N LEU A 93 -2.42 -9.34 3.37
CA LEU A 93 -2.00 -8.05 2.85
C LEU A 93 -1.77 -8.15 1.34
N TRP A 94 -2.48 -7.33 0.58
CA TRP A 94 -2.39 -7.19 -0.87
C TRP A 94 -1.56 -5.96 -1.19
N VAL A 95 -0.41 -6.13 -1.84
CA VAL A 95 0.59 -5.06 -2.06
C VAL A 95 0.81 -4.85 -3.54
N CYS A 96 0.65 -3.61 -3.99
CA CYS A 96 1.00 -3.19 -5.35
C CYS A 96 2.50 -2.98 -5.49
N HIS A 97 3.06 -3.34 -6.65
CA HIS A 97 4.48 -3.23 -6.94
C HIS A 97 4.73 -2.15 -8.00
N PHE A 98 5.20 -0.98 -7.57
CA PHE A 98 5.67 0.04 -8.51
C PHE A 98 6.94 -0.43 -9.22
N GLY A 99 6.90 -0.53 -10.54
CA GLY A 99 7.96 -1.10 -11.35
C GLY A 99 7.99 -2.63 -11.41
N GLY A 100 7.08 -3.33 -10.70
CA GLY A 100 7.08 -4.79 -10.61
C GLY A 100 6.00 -5.50 -11.44
N ALA A 101 5.09 -4.77 -12.09
CA ALA A 101 4.00 -5.28 -12.93
C ALA A 101 3.11 -6.33 -12.26
N CYS A 102 2.90 -6.23 -10.97
CA CYS A 102 2.11 -7.22 -10.22
C CYS A 102 1.57 -6.68 -8.89
N ILE A 103 0.66 -7.47 -8.32
CA ILE A 103 0.27 -7.44 -6.91
C ILE A 103 0.74 -8.74 -6.27
N SER A 104 1.30 -8.67 -5.07
CA SER A 104 1.59 -9.84 -4.22
C SER A 104 0.66 -9.87 -3.02
N VAL A 105 0.25 -11.08 -2.64
CA VAL A 105 -0.58 -11.32 -1.45
C VAL A 105 0.26 -12.03 -0.40
N PHE A 106 0.27 -11.49 0.81
CA PHE A 106 1.03 -12.03 1.93
C PHE A 106 0.08 -12.39 3.07
N ASN A 107 0.27 -13.55 3.67
CA ASN A 107 -0.50 -13.96 4.83
C ASN A 107 -0.06 -13.21 6.11
N LYS A 108 -0.74 -13.45 7.23
CA LYS A 108 -0.47 -12.82 8.54
C LYS A 108 0.97 -12.99 9.05
N ASN A 109 1.71 -13.97 8.53
CA ASN A 109 3.10 -14.27 8.89
C ASN A 109 4.12 -13.67 7.92
N GLY A 110 3.67 -12.91 6.87
CA GLY A 110 4.54 -12.32 5.85
C GLY A 110 4.97 -13.29 4.75
N LYS A 111 4.42 -14.52 4.71
CA LYS A 111 4.69 -15.46 3.61
C LYS A 111 3.85 -15.05 2.39
N LYS A 112 4.51 -14.89 1.22
CA LYS A 112 3.82 -14.67 -0.05
C LYS A 112 3.03 -15.93 -0.43
N ILE A 113 1.71 -15.77 -0.59
CA ILE A 113 0.78 -16.88 -0.90
C ILE A 113 0.19 -16.78 -2.29
N HIS A 114 0.20 -15.58 -2.90
CA HIS A 114 -0.31 -15.39 -4.25
C HIS A 114 0.38 -14.21 -4.95
N LYS A 115 0.35 -14.19 -6.29
CA LYS A 115 0.83 -13.11 -7.14
C LYS A 115 -0.04 -12.96 -8.37
N ILE A 116 -0.52 -11.75 -8.64
CA ILE A 116 -1.29 -11.38 -9.83
C ILE A 116 -0.39 -10.54 -10.73
N LYS A 117 -0.09 -11.01 -11.94
CA LYS A 117 0.63 -10.24 -12.96
C LYS A 117 -0.36 -9.34 -13.71
N LEU A 118 0.09 -8.15 -14.08
CA LEU A 118 -0.71 -7.13 -14.78
C LEU A 118 0.04 -6.63 -16.02
N PRO A 119 -0.67 -6.26 -17.10
CA PRO A 119 -0.08 -5.71 -18.31
C PRO A 119 0.25 -4.21 -18.17
N ALA A 120 0.63 -3.79 -16.97
CA ALA A 120 1.08 -2.45 -16.61
C ALA A 120 2.29 -2.56 -15.69
N LYS A 121 3.31 -1.72 -15.87
CA LYS A 121 4.57 -1.84 -15.12
C LYS A 121 4.48 -1.28 -13.71
N ASN A 122 3.91 -0.08 -13.58
CA ASN A 122 3.81 0.63 -12.30
C ASN A 122 2.41 0.42 -11.73
N ILE A 123 2.26 -0.57 -10.87
CA ILE A 123 1.00 -0.82 -10.15
C ILE A 123 1.03 0.01 -8.88
N THR A 124 0.06 0.93 -8.73
CA THR A 124 0.15 1.98 -7.72
C THR A 124 -0.71 1.73 -6.48
N ASN A 125 -1.97 1.33 -6.65
CA ASN A 125 -2.84 1.07 -5.51
C ASN A 125 -3.89 0.00 -5.85
N CYS A 126 -4.50 -0.59 -4.82
CA CYS A 126 -5.60 -1.51 -4.99
C CYS A 126 -6.60 -1.43 -3.83
N THR A 127 -7.87 -1.70 -4.15
CA THR A 127 -8.94 -1.77 -3.15
C THR A 127 -10.00 -2.78 -3.56
N PHE A 128 -10.65 -3.38 -2.58
CA PHE A 128 -11.80 -4.24 -2.83
C PHE A 128 -13.06 -3.40 -2.99
N GLY A 129 -13.98 -3.89 -3.84
CA GLY A 129 -15.26 -3.26 -4.10
C GLY A 129 -16.23 -4.21 -4.81
N GLY A 130 -17.27 -3.63 -5.45
CA GLY A 130 -18.36 -4.37 -6.05
C GLY A 130 -19.40 -4.83 -5.02
N SER A 131 -20.54 -5.36 -5.47
CA SER A 131 -21.70 -5.69 -4.62
C SER A 131 -21.36 -6.73 -3.53
N LYS A 132 -20.41 -7.64 -3.81
CA LYS A 132 -19.96 -8.68 -2.87
C LYS A 132 -18.63 -8.33 -2.19
N ASN A 133 -18.09 -7.14 -2.44
CA ASN A 133 -16.77 -6.68 -1.98
C ASN A 133 -15.63 -7.68 -2.29
N SER A 134 -15.69 -8.31 -3.48
CA SER A 134 -14.74 -9.32 -3.99
C SER A 134 -14.08 -8.94 -5.31
N ASP A 135 -14.49 -7.83 -5.90
CA ASP A 135 -13.82 -7.27 -7.07
C ASP A 135 -12.62 -6.43 -6.58
N LEU A 136 -11.44 -6.71 -7.07
CA LEU A 136 -10.25 -5.92 -6.78
C LEU A 136 -10.07 -4.87 -7.87
N TYR A 137 -10.14 -3.61 -7.53
CA TYR A 137 -9.85 -2.47 -8.41
C TYR A 137 -8.40 -2.07 -8.20
N ILE A 138 -7.67 -1.83 -9.31
CA ILE A 138 -6.23 -1.65 -9.30
C ILE A 138 -5.88 -0.47 -10.18
N THR A 139 -5.13 0.49 -9.67
CA THR A 139 -4.62 1.63 -10.44
C THR A 139 -3.19 1.39 -10.89
N SER A 140 -2.80 2.04 -11.99
CA SER A 140 -1.45 2.00 -12.52
C SER A 140 -1.01 3.37 -13.04
N ALA A 141 0.30 3.56 -13.27
CA ALA A 141 0.85 4.84 -13.71
C ALA A 141 1.81 4.68 -14.89
N LEU A 142 1.83 5.74 -15.75
CA LEU A 142 2.81 5.90 -16.84
C LEU A 142 4.10 6.58 -16.38
N LYS A 143 4.09 7.25 -15.22
CA LYS A 143 5.21 8.08 -14.75
C LYS A 143 6.53 7.31 -14.74
N GLY A 144 7.55 7.89 -15.38
CA GLY A 144 8.91 7.35 -15.37
C GLY A 144 9.13 6.14 -16.29
N LEU A 145 8.16 5.75 -17.12
CA LEU A 145 8.33 4.67 -18.08
C LEU A 145 9.05 5.14 -19.33
N LYS A 146 9.98 4.32 -19.80
CA LYS A 146 10.64 4.50 -21.09
C LYS A 146 9.76 3.94 -22.23
N SER A 147 10.00 4.34 -23.48
CA SER A 147 9.25 3.86 -24.65
C SER A 147 9.20 2.33 -24.76
N ILE A 148 10.29 1.64 -24.42
CA ILE A 148 10.33 0.18 -24.41
C ILE A 148 9.41 -0.44 -23.34
N ASP A 149 9.30 0.20 -22.19
CA ASP A 149 8.37 -0.23 -21.13
C ASP A 149 6.92 -0.03 -21.55
N ILE A 150 6.61 1.10 -22.20
CA ILE A 150 5.26 1.42 -22.69
C ILE A 150 4.84 0.40 -23.76
N LYS A 151 5.75 0.04 -24.68
CA LYS A 151 5.46 -1.01 -25.68
C LYS A 151 5.17 -2.36 -25.02
N LYS A 152 5.94 -2.74 -24.00
CA LYS A 152 5.80 -4.03 -23.30
C LYS A 152 4.59 -4.07 -22.37
N TYR A 153 4.27 -2.96 -21.71
CA TYR A 153 3.21 -2.81 -20.73
C TYR A 153 2.21 -1.75 -21.22
N ASN A 154 1.58 -2.05 -22.37
CA ASN A 154 0.76 -1.12 -23.14
C ASN A 154 -0.51 -0.63 -22.43
N LEU A 155 -0.89 -1.24 -21.31
CA LEU A 155 -2.01 -0.80 -20.48
C LEU A 155 -1.56 -0.04 -19.22
N SER A 156 -0.30 0.42 -19.17
CA SER A 156 0.14 1.29 -18.07
C SER A 156 -0.66 2.61 -18.07
N GLY A 157 -1.07 3.07 -16.88
CA GLY A 157 -1.97 4.21 -16.69
C GLY A 157 -3.46 3.85 -16.66
N SER A 158 -3.82 2.59 -16.91
CA SER A 158 -5.21 2.12 -16.85
C SER A 158 -5.65 1.76 -15.42
N LEU A 159 -6.96 1.74 -15.24
CA LEU A 159 -7.65 1.12 -14.11
C LEU A 159 -8.03 -0.32 -14.48
N PHE A 160 -7.69 -1.25 -13.61
CA PHE A 160 -8.02 -2.67 -13.77
C PHE A 160 -9.06 -3.10 -12.75
N LYS A 161 -9.85 -4.11 -13.15
CA LYS A 161 -10.77 -4.83 -12.27
C LYS A 161 -10.48 -6.33 -12.40
N VAL A 162 -10.24 -6.97 -11.26
CA VAL A 162 -9.99 -8.42 -11.17
C VAL A 162 -11.02 -9.04 -10.23
N LYS A 163 -11.74 -10.05 -10.68
CA LYS A 163 -12.57 -10.88 -9.79
C LYS A 163 -11.66 -11.76 -8.93
N THR A 164 -11.91 -11.78 -7.63
CA THR A 164 -11.14 -12.60 -6.69
C THR A 164 -12.04 -13.51 -5.86
N ASN A 165 -11.45 -14.56 -5.27
CA ASN A 165 -12.12 -15.39 -4.26
C ASN A 165 -11.98 -14.81 -2.85
N SER A 166 -11.26 -13.71 -2.69
CA SER A 166 -11.12 -12.97 -1.43
C SER A 166 -12.19 -11.90 -1.30
N LYS A 167 -12.49 -11.50 -0.08
CA LYS A 167 -13.40 -10.38 0.21
C LYS A 167 -12.65 -9.32 0.99
N GLY A 168 -12.82 -8.06 0.62
CA GLY A 168 -12.31 -6.92 1.36
C GLY A 168 -13.10 -6.62 2.64
N ASN A 169 -12.51 -5.84 3.53
CA ASN A 169 -13.22 -5.24 4.64
C ASN A 169 -14.06 -4.05 4.13
N ILE A 170 -15.19 -3.79 4.78
CA ILE A 170 -15.96 -2.57 4.54
C ILE A 170 -15.19 -1.43 5.22
N SER A 171 -14.83 -0.41 4.44
CA SER A 171 -14.22 0.81 4.98
C SER A 171 -15.26 1.59 5.80
N LYS A 172 -14.83 2.12 6.94
CA LYS A 172 -15.64 3.07 7.70
C LYS A 172 -15.58 4.44 7.02
N SER A 173 -16.68 5.17 7.02
CA SER A 173 -16.70 6.56 6.57
C SER A 173 -15.96 7.45 7.56
N PHE A 174 -15.19 8.41 7.05
CA PHE A 174 -14.59 9.47 7.86
C PHE A 174 -15.63 10.56 8.09
N GLY A 175 -15.69 11.10 9.32
CA GLY A 175 -16.63 12.17 9.64
C GLY A 175 -18.12 11.79 9.49
N ALA A 176 -18.46 10.50 9.53
CA ALA A 176 -19.86 10.09 9.59
C ALA A 176 -20.44 10.58 10.92
N LEU A 177 -21.31 11.58 10.82
CA LEU A 177 -22.17 12.08 11.87
C LEU A 177 -23.21 11.04 12.21
#